data_5923e56d748ec0537a4a8b9add9cec51
#
_entry.id   5923e56d748ec0537a4a8b9add9cec51
#
_cell.length_a   1.000
_cell.length_b   1.000
_cell.length_c   1.000
_cell.angle_alpha   90.00
_cell.angle_beta   90.00
_cell.angle_gamma   90.00
#
_symmetry.space_group_name_H-M   'P 1'
#
loop_
_entity.id
_entity.type
_entity.pdbx_description
1 polymer ?
#
loop_
_entity_poly.entity_id
_entity_poly.type
_entity_poly.pdbx_seq_one_letter_code
_entity_poly.pdbx_strand_id
1 'polypeptide(L)'
;VQAMRRLDDDAYWNWMERLGINQRPDTDLPGAVAGQLKSKEQFTSQPIEPATTAFGQGFSLTPLKLVQLHGMLANGGKLISPHITRGFRSGDALAPAAAPSGQQLLNPEVTRTVLQWMESVVDQGSGKGVKTPGYRIGGKTGTAQKALNGIYLPGAKICSFVATLPIEDPRYVVFVVVDEPQGEQAYGSTVAVPVAKQI
;
A
#
# COMPACT_ATOMS: atom_id res chain seq x y z
N VAL A 1 9.29 5.27 13.23
CA VAL A 1 9.01 5.86 14.56
C VAL A 1 9.72 7.21 14.73
N GLN A 2 11.06 7.31 14.58
CA GLN A 2 11.79 8.58 14.81
C GLN A 2 11.30 9.73 13.91
N ALA A 3 11.04 9.48 12.63
CA ALA A 3 10.50 10.50 11.73
C ALA A 3 9.06 10.90 12.11
N MET A 4 8.24 9.93 12.49
CA MET A 4 6.86 10.14 12.95
C MET A 4 6.82 11.04 14.20
N ARG A 5 7.72 10.84 15.16
CA ARG A 5 7.80 11.67 16.39
C ARG A 5 8.07 13.16 16.15
N ARG A 6 8.38 13.57 14.92
CA ARG A 6 8.47 14.98 14.51
C ARG A 6 7.14 15.56 14.06
N LEU A 7 6.13 14.71 13.88
CA LEU A 7 4.77 15.13 13.57
C LEU A 7 3.96 15.23 14.86
N ASP A 8 3.04 16.15 14.89
CA ASP A 8 1.97 16.20 15.86
C ASP A 8 1.03 15.00 15.63
N ASP A 9 0.56 14.33 16.71
CA ASP A 9 -0.24 13.14 16.62
C ASP A 9 -1.60 13.40 15.97
N ASP A 10 -2.21 14.58 16.19
CA ASP A 10 -3.42 15.02 15.51
C ASP A 10 -3.20 15.19 14.01
N ALA A 11 -2.09 15.81 13.62
CA ALA A 11 -1.72 15.98 12.22
C ALA A 11 -1.48 14.62 11.55
N TYR A 12 -0.85 13.69 12.25
CA TYR A 12 -0.62 12.34 11.75
C TYR A 12 -1.94 11.59 11.52
N TRP A 13 -2.84 11.60 12.50
CA TRP A 13 -4.16 10.98 12.35
C TRP A 13 -4.97 11.60 11.21
N ASN A 14 -5.00 12.92 11.11
CA ASN A 14 -5.68 13.64 10.04
C ASN A 14 -5.13 13.25 8.65
N TRP A 15 -3.82 12.98 8.51
CA TRP A 15 -3.25 12.46 7.28
C TRP A 15 -3.72 11.04 6.98
N MET A 16 -3.77 10.15 7.96
CA MET A 16 -4.29 8.79 7.78
C MET A 16 -5.76 8.81 7.31
N GLU A 17 -6.58 9.70 7.87
CA GLU A 17 -7.96 9.90 7.45
C GLU A 17 -8.05 10.45 6.03
N ARG A 18 -7.26 11.47 5.67
CA ARG A 18 -7.21 12.03 4.31
C ARG A 18 -6.78 11.01 3.25
N LEU A 19 -5.93 10.06 3.62
CA LEU A 19 -5.58 8.92 2.77
C LEU A 19 -6.72 7.90 2.64
N GLY A 20 -7.77 8.05 3.42
CA GLY A 20 -8.96 7.20 3.40
C GLY A 20 -8.69 5.79 3.93
N ILE A 21 -7.84 5.64 4.95
CA ILE A 21 -7.47 4.35 5.54
C ILE A 21 -8.70 3.59 6.01
N ASN A 22 -9.64 4.28 6.67
CA ASN A 22 -10.90 3.76 7.20
C ASN A 22 -12.08 3.91 6.24
N GLN A 23 -11.83 4.26 4.97
CA GLN A 23 -12.87 4.46 3.97
C GLN A 23 -12.84 3.35 2.93
N ARG A 24 -14.02 2.89 2.53
CA ARG A 24 -14.16 2.02 1.37
C ARG A 24 -13.69 2.79 0.12
N PRO A 25 -12.80 2.23 -0.71
CA PRO A 25 -12.48 2.83 -2.00
C PRO A 25 -13.74 2.94 -2.87
N ASP A 26 -13.93 4.08 -3.52
CA ASP A 26 -14.93 4.22 -4.57
C ASP A 26 -14.43 3.45 -5.80
N THR A 27 -15.00 2.27 -6.05
CA THR A 27 -14.54 1.32 -7.07
C THR A 27 -15.72 0.52 -7.63
N ASP A 28 -15.60 0.13 -8.87
CA ASP A 28 -16.52 -0.80 -9.54
C ASP A 28 -16.25 -2.28 -9.23
N LEU A 29 -15.22 -2.57 -8.40
CA LEU A 29 -14.96 -3.91 -7.91
C LEU A 29 -16.00 -4.31 -6.84
N PRO A 30 -16.71 -5.45 -7.03
CA PRO A 30 -17.64 -5.94 -6.03
C PRO A 30 -16.89 -6.39 -4.76
N GLY A 31 -17.54 -6.27 -3.60
CA GLY A 31 -16.99 -6.72 -2.33
C GLY A 31 -15.89 -5.85 -1.73
N ALA A 32 -15.62 -4.66 -2.28
CA ALA A 32 -14.69 -3.74 -1.67
C ALA A 32 -15.19 -3.28 -0.28
N VAL A 33 -14.29 -3.30 0.70
CA VAL A 33 -14.56 -2.90 2.08
C VAL A 33 -13.56 -1.84 2.55
N ALA A 34 -13.86 -1.18 3.66
CA ALA A 34 -12.95 -0.24 4.32
C ALA A 34 -11.85 -0.99 5.10
N GLY A 35 -10.72 -0.32 5.32
CA GLY A 35 -9.78 -0.68 6.38
C GLY A 35 -10.28 -0.25 7.76
N GLN A 36 -9.45 -0.41 8.77
CA GLN A 36 -9.76 0.01 10.13
C GLN A 36 -8.69 0.97 10.64
N LEU A 37 -9.13 2.08 11.18
CA LEU A 37 -8.31 3.07 11.87
C LEU A 37 -9.00 3.38 13.21
N LYS A 38 -8.25 3.49 14.29
CA LYS A 38 -8.79 3.90 15.60
C LYS A 38 -9.36 5.31 15.52
N SER A 39 -10.31 5.61 16.42
CA SER A 39 -10.80 7.00 16.52
C SER A 39 -9.65 7.95 16.85
N LYS A 40 -9.83 9.23 16.55
CA LYS A 40 -8.81 10.24 16.83
C LYS A 40 -8.43 10.26 18.30
N GLU A 41 -9.43 10.22 19.19
CA GLU A 41 -9.22 10.20 20.63
C GLU A 41 -8.40 8.99 21.08
N GLN A 42 -8.71 7.79 20.57
CA GLN A 42 -7.94 6.59 20.89
C GLN A 42 -6.51 6.67 20.37
N PHE A 43 -6.32 7.19 19.16
CA PHE A 43 -5.02 7.30 18.51
C PHE A 43 -4.10 8.29 19.23
N THR A 44 -4.62 9.45 19.65
CA THR A 44 -3.84 10.53 20.27
C THR A 44 -3.68 10.39 21.78
N SER A 45 -4.56 9.61 22.44
CA SER A 45 -4.51 9.43 23.90
C SER A 45 -3.39 8.48 24.36
N GLN A 46 -2.84 7.65 23.47
CA GLN A 46 -1.85 6.63 23.80
C GLN A 46 -0.59 6.78 22.93
N PRO A 47 0.57 7.17 23.48
CA PRO A 47 1.79 7.38 22.70
C PRO A 47 2.26 6.14 21.88
N ILE A 48 1.78 4.94 22.24
CA ILE A 48 2.08 3.71 21.54
C ILE A 48 1.39 3.64 20.17
N GLU A 49 0.22 4.24 20.01
CA GLU A 49 -0.60 4.14 18.80
C GLU A 49 0.06 4.79 17.59
N PRO A 50 0.47 6.07 17.63
CA PRO A 50 1.21 6.66 16.53
C PRO A 50 2.54 5.93 16.28
N ALA A 51 3.20 5.44 17.32
CA ALA A 51 4.48 4.75 17.21
C ALA A 51 4.34 3.40 16.47
N THR A 52 3.32 2.60 16.80
CA THR A 52 3.06 1.30 16.13
C THR A 52 2.57 1.49 14.71
N THR A 53 1.71 2.49 14.47
CA THR A 53 1.21 2.84 13.14
C THR A 53 2.35 3.22 12.19
N ALA A 54 3.41 3.86 12.69
CA ALA A 54 4.56 4.27 11.88
C ALA A 54 5.35 3.10 11.25
N PHE A 55 5.18 1.88 11.73
CA PHE A 55 5.77 0.68 11.12
C PHE A 55 4.72 -0.36 10.68
N GLY A 56 3.45 0.05 10.55
CA GLY A 56 2.41 -0.76 9.92
C GLY A 56 1.64 -1.68 10.85
N GLN A 57 1.52 -1.32 12.14
CA GLN A 57 0.71 -2.03 13.14
C GLN A 57 -0.39 -1.11 13.69
N GLY A 58 -1.39 -1.68 14.35
CA GLY A 58 -2.46 -0.92 15.00
C GLY A 58 -3.58 -0.42 14.07
N PHE A 59 -3.51 -0.69 12.77
CA PHE A 59 -4.54 -0.42 11.78
C PHE A 59 -4.60 -1.54 10.74
N SER A 60 -5.65 -1.59 9.93
CA SER A 60 -5.71 -2.52 8.81
C SER A 60 -6.01 -1.82 7.49
N LEU A 61 -5.46 -2.38 6.41
CA LEU A 61 -5.72 -1.97 5.04
C LEU A 61 -6.20 -3.16 4.22
N THR A 62 -7.10 -2.88 3.28
CA THR A 62 -7.39 -3.87 2.23
C THR A 62 -6.27 -3.88 1.19
N PRO A 63 -6.03 -5.00 0.48
CA PRO A 63 -5.12 -5.05 -0.65
C PRO A 63 -5.41 -3.96 -1.69
N LEU A 64 -6.68 -3.72 -1.98
CA LEU A 64 -7.11 -2.68 -2.92
C LEU A 64 -6.71 -1.27 -2.46
N LYS A 65 -6.91 -0.95 -1.17
CA LYS A 65 -6.50 0.34 -0.60
C LYS A 65 -4.98 0.50 -0.67
N LEU A 66 -4.21 -0.54 -0.39
CA LEU A 66 -2.75 -0.49 -0.49
C LEU A 66 -2.29 -0.21 -1.93
N VAL A 67 -2.87 -0.89 -2.92
CA VAL A 67 -2.58 -0.62 -4.34
C VAL A 67 -2.97 0.81 -4.72
N GLN A 68 -4.11 1.31 -4.25
CA GLN A 68 -4.53 2.70 -4.46
C GLN A 68 -3.50 3.71 -3.92
N LEU A 69 -3.00 3.49 -2.71
CA LEU A 69 -2.00 4.37 -2.08
C LEU A 69 -0.65 4.33 -2.81
N HIS A 70 -0.21 3.15 -3.24
CA HIS A 70 1.01 3.04 -4.06
C HIS A 70 0.81 3.59 -5.47
N GLY A 71 -0.38 3.45 -6.05
CA GLY A 71 -0.77 4.12 -7.29
C GLY A 71 -0.70 5.64 -7.18
N MET A 72 -1.07 6.19 -6.01
CA MET A 72 -0.91 7.62 -5.73
C MET A 72 0.58 8.04 -5.74
N LEU A 73 1.48 7.24 -5.17
CA LEU A 73 2.93 7.51 -5.28
C LEU A 73 3.40 7.44 -6.73
N ALA A 74 2.94 6.45 -7.49
CA ALA A 74 3.33 6.21 -8.87
C ALA A 74 2.87 7.31 -9.84
N ASN A 75 1.73 7.97 -9.57
CA ASN A 75 1.12 8.95 -10.48
C ASN A 75 1.38 10.42 -10.09
N GLY A 76 2.34 10.69 -9.22
CA GLY A 76 2.69 12.05 -8.80
C GLY A 76 1.80 12.63 -7.71
N GLY A 77 1.11 11.80 -6.93
CA GLY A 77 0.42 12.22 -5.71
C GLY A 77 -1.10 12.36 -5.81
N LYS A 78 -1.72 11.88 -6.87
CA LYS A 78 -3.18 11.85 -7.01
C LYS A 78 -3.75 10.56 -6.44
N LEU A 79 -4.65 10.66 -5.46
CA LEU A 79 -5.44 9.54 -4.98
C LEU A 79 -6.58 9.26 -5.96
N ILE A 80 -6.43 8.25 -6.79
CA ILE A 80 -7.38 7.84 -7.82
C ILE A 80 -8.09 6.57 -7.36
N SER A 81 -9.39 6.48 -7.61
CA SER A 81 -10.16 5.27 -7.32
C SER A 81 -9.81 4.14 -8.29
N PRO A 82 -9.43 2.95 -7.79
CA PRO A 82 -9.17 1.81 -8.66
C PRO A 82 -10.45 1.35 -9.35
N HIS A 83 -10.37 0.99 -10.63
CA HIS A 83 -11.50 0.48 -11.41
C HIS A 83 -11.03 -0.58 -12.41
N ILE A 84 -11.91 -1.48 -12.79
CA ILE A 84 -11.66 -2.54 -13.77
C ILE A 84 -12.46 -2.34 -15.06
N THR A 85 -13.54 -1.57 -15.01
CA THR A 85 -14.40 -1.32 -16.17
C THR A 85 -13.76 -0.33 -17.12
N ARG A 86 -13.40 -0.77 -18.32
CA ARG A 86 -12.87 0.08 -19.38
C ARG A 86 -13.96 0.83 -20.12
N GLY A 87 -15.16 0.24 -20.21
CA GLY A 87 -16.28 0.79 -20.95
C GLY A 87 -17.40 -0.22 -21.16
N PHE A 88 -18.46 0.22 -21.78
CA PHE A 88 -19.61 -0.61 -22.11
C PHE A 88 -19.67 -0.82 -23.63
N ARG A 89 -19.92 -2.06 -24.05
CA ARG A 89 -20.03 -2.41 -25.46
C ARG A 89 -21.48 -2.60 -25.85
N SER A 90 -21.89 -1.97 -26.94
CA SER A 90 -23.19 -2.18 -27.58
C SER A 90 -22.96 -2.44 -29.07
N GLY A 91 -23.10 -3.70 -29.50
CA GLY A 91 -22.67 -4.13 -30.82
C GLY A 91 -21.17 -3.93 -30.99
N ASP A 92 -20.75 -3.22 -32.05
CA ASP A 92 -19.36 -2.88 -32.32
C ASP A 92 -18.88 -1.58 -31.68
N ALA A 93 -19.80 -0.77 -31.13
CA ALA A 93 -19.46 0.48 -30.47
C ALA A 93 -19.02 0.25 -29.00
N LEU A 94 -17.87 0.81 -28.64
CA LEU A 94 -17.39 0.87 -27.26
C LEU A 94 -17.64 2.28 -26.71
N ALA A 95 -18.51 2.42 -25.72
CA ALA A 95 -18.65 3.63 -24.91
C ALA A 95 -17.68 3.56 -23.74
N PRO A 96 -16.60 4.39 -23.68
CA PRO A 96 -15.65 4.36 -22.59
C PRO A 96 -16.35 4.68 -21.25
N ALA A 97 -15.92 4.00 -20.17
CA ALA A 97 -16.30 4.43 -18.82
C ALA A 97 -15.71 5.82 -18.53
N ALA A 98 -16.38 6.57 -17.68
CA ALA A 98 -15.82 7.86 -17.24
C ALA A 98 -14.45 7.64 -16.60
N ALA A 99 -13.48 8.48 -16.96
CA ALA A 99 -12.17 8.44 -16.30
C ALA A 99 -12.34 8.72 -14.81
N PRO A 100 -11.71 7.92 -13.93
CA PRO A 100 -11.83 8.14 -12.50
C PRO A 100 -11.24 9.50 -12.14
N SER A 101 -11.97 10.27 -11.34
CA SER A 101 -11.46 11.50 -10.75
C SER A 101 -10.45 11.17 -9.64
N GLY A 102 -9.46 12.04 -9.43
CA GLY A 102 -8.48 11.86 -8.36
C GLY A 102 -8.17 13.19 -7.66
N GLN A 103 -8.02 13.14 -6.36
CA GLN A 103 -7.61 14.29 -5.55
C GLN A 103 -6.08 14.33 -5.43
N GLN A 104 -5.47 15.49 -5.73
CA GLN A 104 -4.05 15.71 -5.47
C GLN A 104 -3.83 15.83 -3.96
N LEU A 105 -3.16 14.86 -3.35
CA LEU A 105 -2.86 14.83 -1.92
C LEU A 105 -1.40 15.09 -1.62
N LEU A 106 -0.49 14.63 -2.47
CA LEU A 106 0.95 14.77 -2.28
C LEU A 106 1.57 15.59 -3.42
N ASN A 107 2.66 16.27 -3.11
CA ASN A 107 3.46 16.95 -4.12
C ASN A 107 4.22 15.91 -4.98
N PRO A 108 4.28 16.07 -6.32
CA PRO A 108 5.03 15.16 -7.20
C PRO A 108 6.51 15.00 -6.85
N GLU A 109 7.16 16.01 -6.29
CA GLU A 109 8.56 15.90 -5.83
C GLU A 109 8.71 14.98 -4.62
N VAL A 110 7.74 15.05 -3.69
CA VAL A 110 7.71 14.15 -2.53
C VAL A 110 7.51 12.71 -2.99
N THR A 111 6.58 12.46 -3.91
CA THR A 111 6.34 11.10 -4.43
C THR A 111 7.56 10.55 -5.15
N ARG A 112 8.26 11.37 -5.95
CA ARG A 112 9.51 10.98 -6.60
C ARG A 112 10.59 10.60 -5.60
N THR A 113 10.74 11.39 -4.54
CA THR A 113 11.69 11.08 -3.45
C THR A 113 11.37 9.76 -2.76
N VAL A 114 10.09 9.50 -2.46
CA VAL A 114 9.65 8.24 -1.85
C VAL A 114 9.93 7.06 -2.79
N LEU A 115 9.65 7.19 -4.09
CA LEU A 115 9.94 6.15 -5.09
C LEU A 115 11.45 5.83 -5.17
N GLN A 116 12.32 6.83 -5.08
CA GLN A 116 13.79 6.63 -5.01
C GLN A 116 14.20 5.86 -3.74
N TRP A 117 13.56 6.15 -2.60
CA TRP A 117 13.80 5.37 -1.39
C TRP A 117 13.30 3.92 -1.52
N MET A 118 12.16 3.72 -2.19
CA MET A 118 11.66 2.37 -2.49
C MET A 118 12.60 1.61 -3.45
N GLU A 119 13.25 2.29 -4.40
CA GLU A 119 14.28 1.69 -5.25
C GLU A 119 15.49 1.24 -4.41
N SER A 120 15.92 2.04 -3.44
CA SER A 120 17.00 1.65 -2.52
C SER A 120 16.68 0.38 -1.72
N VAL A 121 15.41 0.13 -1.40
CA VAL A 121 14.98 -1.14 -0.75
C VAL A 121 15.18 -2.34 -1.67
N VAL A 122 14.99 -2.17 -2.97
CA VAL A 122 15.26 -3.22 -3.98
C VAL A 122 16.75 -3.34 -4.27
N ASP A 123 17.48 -2.24 -4.30
CA ASP A 123 18.91 -2.29 -4.60
C ASP A 123 19.75 -2.85 -3.46
N GLN A 124 19.45 -2.48 -2.23
CA GLN A 124 20.30 -2.71 -1.07
C GLN A 124 19.58 -3.36 0.13
N GLY A 125 18.23 -3.40 0.11
CA GLY A 125 17.40 -3.80 1.23
C GLY A 125 16.75 -5.17 1.07
N SER A 126 15.62 -5.34 1.76
CA SER A 126 14.83 -6.57 1.81
C SER A 126 14.13 -6.95 0.49
N GLY A 127 14.08 -6.03 -0.47
CA GLY A 127 13.49 -6.25 -1.80
C GLY A 127 14.46 -6.78 -2.86
N LYS A 128 15.73 -7.04 -2.52
CA LYS A 128 16.77 -7.46 -3.49
C LYS A 128 16.36 -8.61 -4.42
N GLY A 129 15.54 -9.52 -3.92
CA GLY A 129 15.10 -10.69 -4.67
C GLY A 129 14.30 -10.37 -5.93
N VAL A 130 13.66 -9.18 -6.04
CA VAL A 130 12.90 -8.77 -7.22
C VAL A 130 13.76 -8.10 -8.29
N LYS A 131 15.01 -7.77 -7.98
CA LYS A 131 15.91 -7.05 -8.90
C LYS A 131 16.01 -7.78 -10.24
N THR A 132 15.72 -7.07 -11.32
CA THR A 132 15.71 -7.58 -12.69
C THR A 132 16.56 -6.68 -13.58
N PRO A 133 17.56 -7.21 -14.30
CA PRO A 133 18.39 -6.42 -15.19
C PRO A 133 17.56 -5.67 -16.24
N GLY A 134 17.89 -4.39 -16.46
CA GLY A 134 17.18 -3.54 -17.40
C GLY A 134 15.93 -2.85 -16.86
N TYR A 135 15.52 -3.15 -15.62
CA TYR A 135 14.36 -2.52 -15.00
C TYR A 135 14.74 -1.85 -13.67
N ARG A 136 14.30 -0.62 -13.50
CA ARG A 136 14.38 0.08 -12.22
C ARG A 136 13.07 -0.15 -11.46
N ILE A 137 13.19 -0.84 -10.34
CA ILE A 137 12.04 -1.29 -9.54
C ILE A 137 12.17 -0.70 -8.13
N GLY A 138 11.15 -0.03 -7.66
CA GLY A 138 11.02 0.36 -6.27
C GLY A 138 10.04 -0.57 -5.55
N GLY A 139 10.30 -0.88 -4.28
CA GLY A 139 9.39 -1.77 -3.57
C GLY A 139 9.49 -1.69 -2.06
N LYS A 140 8.53 -2.34 -1.40
CA LYS A 140 8.51 -2.47 0.06
C LYS A 140 7.96 -3.83 0.48
N THR A 141 8.70 -4.52 1.33
CA THR A 141 8.25 -5.75 1.99
C THR A 141 7.37 -5.43 3.19
N GLY A 142 6.39 -6.28 3.46
CA GLY A 142 5.58 -6.27 4.68
C GLY A 142 5.58 -7.65 5.32
N THR A 143 5.59 -7.67 6.66
CA THR A 143 5.36 -8.88 7.46
C THR A 143 4.62 -8.43 8.71
N ALA A 144 3.33 -8.67 8.73
CA ALA A 144 2.45 -8.30 9.83
C ALA A 144 1.96 -9.54 10.59
N GLN A 145 1.82 -9.43 11.89
CA GLN A 145 1.10 -10.43 12.65
C GLN A 145 -0.40 -10.31 12.36
N LYS A 146 -1.04 -11.45 12.15
CA LYS A 146 -2.48 -11.49 11.93
C LYS A 146 -3.21 -11.31 13.26
N ALA A 147 -4.26 -10.49 13.24
CA ALA A 147 -5.12 -10.29 14.38
C ALA A 147 -6.55 -10.75 14.08
N LEU A 148 -7.20 -11.32 15.06
CA LEU A 148 -8.63 -11.65 15.04
C LEU A 148 -9.28 -11.07 16.29
N ASN A 149 -10.34 -10.29 16.11
CA ASN A 149 -11.05 -9.61 17.20
C ASN A 149 -10.13 -8.79 18.14
N GLY A 150 -9.12 -8.13 17.56
CA GLY A 150 -8.16 -7.31 18.30
C GLY A 150 -7.02 -8.07 19.00
N ILE A 151 -6.97 -9.40 18.87
CA ILE A 151 -5.93 -10.25 19.48
C ILE A 151 -5.01 -10.78 18.39
N TYR A 152 -3.69 -10.62 18.57
CA TYR A 152 -2.71 -11.20 17.67
C TYR A 152 -2.67 -12.73 17.79
N LEU A 153 -2.78 -13.40 16.65
CA LEU A 153 -2.73 -14.86 16.57
C LEU A 153 -1.25 -15.31 16.59
N PRO A 154 -0.86 -16.19 17.54
CA PRO A 154 0.50 -16.70 17.61
C PRO A 154 0.89 -17.43 16.31
N GLY A 155 2.01 -17.03 15.70
CA GLY A 155 2.54 -17.67 14.50
C GLY A 155 1.84 -17.29 13.19
N ALA A 156 0.62 -16.76 13.21
CA ALA A 156 -0.09 -16.35 12.01
C ALA A 156 0.45 -15.00 11.47
N LYS A 157 0.85 -14.97 10.21
CA LYS A 157 1.44 -13.78 9.55
C LYS A 157 0.75 -13.51 8.23
N ILE A 158 0.74 -12.24 7.85
CA ILE A 158 0.46 -11.78 6.49
C ILE A 158 1.76 -11.24 5.93
N CYS A 159 2.27 -11.87 4.89
CA CYS A 159 3.50 -11.48 4.21
C CYS A 159 3.19 -10.82 2.89
N SER A 160 3.83 -9.69 2.60
CA SER A 160 3.51 -8.95 1.40
C SER A 160 4.74 -8.29 0.78
N PHE A 161 4.60 -7.96 -0.49
CA PHE A 161 5.53 -7.11 -1.21
C PHE A 161 4.76 -6.26 -2.21
N VAL A 162 5.03 -4.98 -2.25
CA VAL A 162 4.54 -4.07 -3.28
C VAL A 162 5.72 -3.57 -4.10
N ALA A 163 5.57 -3.59 -5.42
CA ALA A 163 6.52 -3.03 -6.36
C ALA A 163 5.87 -1.94 -7.21
N THR A 164 6.66 -0.93 -7.56
CA THR A 164 6.32 0.11 -8.54
C THR A 164 7.39 0.12 -9.62
N LEU A 165 7.00 0.07 -10.89
CA LEU A 165 7.93 -0.02 -12.01
C LEU A 165 7.35 0.57 -13.32
N PRO A 166 8.25 1.06 -14.23
CA PRO A 166 9.62 1.49 -13.92
C PRO A 166 9.62 2.75 -13.03
N ILE A 167 10.69 2.99 -12.25
CA ILE A 167 10.72 4.12 -11.30
C ILE A 167 10.78 5.48 -11.99
N GLU A 168 11.43 5.56 -13.15
CA GLU A 168 11.56 6.78 -13.94
C GLU A 168 10.25 7.26 -14.58
N ASP A 169 9.35 6.34 -14.93
CA ASP A 169 8.02 6.61 -15.48
C ASP A 169 7.05 5.49 -15.05
N PRO A 170 6.53 5.53 -13.83
CA PRO A 170 5.76 4.44 -13.27
C PRO A 170 4.52 4.09 -14.08
N ARG A 171 4.40 2.83 -14.47
CA ARG A 171 3.28 2.27 -15.24
C ARG A 171 2.50 1.22 -14.47
N TYR A 172 3.19 0.52 -13.57
CA TYR A 172 2.62 -0.62 -12.87
C TYR A 172 2.88 -0.51 -11.37
N VAL A 173 1.87 -0.92 -10.61
CA VAL A 173 1.99 -1.27 -9.20
C VAL A 173 1.59 -2.73 -9.07
N VAL A 174 2.53 -3.55 -8.61
CA VAL A 174 2.32 -4.99 -8.38
C VAL A 174 2.28 -5.21 -6.88
N PHE A 175 1.21 -5.81 -6.38
CA PHE A 175 1.09 -6.16 -4.98
C PHE A 175 0.87 -7.66 -4.83
N VAL A 176 1.77 -8.30 -4.11
CA VAL A 176 1.69 -9.72 -3.74
C VAL A 176 1.44 -9.82 -2.25
N VAL A 177 0.43 -10.56 -1.87
CA VAL A 177 0.12 -10.88 -0.47
C VAL A 177 -0.04 -12.39 -0.31
N VAL A 178 0.57 -12.93 0.73
CA VAL A 178 0.46 -14.34 1.12
C VAL A 178 -0.05 -14.37 2.55
N ASP A 179 -1.24 -14.92 2.73
CA ASP A 179 -1.90 -15.06 4.02
C ASP A 179 -1.52 -16.40 4.67
N GLU A 180 -1.05 -16.35 5.90
CA GLU A 180 -0.62 -17.49 6.70
C GLU A 180 0.36 -18.44 5.96
N PRO A 181 1.47 -17.90 5.38
CA PRO A 181 2.48 -18.74 4.77
C PRO A 181 3.04 -19.73 5.80
N GLN A 182 3.23 -20.97 5.37
CA GLN A 182 3.79 -22.02 6.22
C GLN A 182 5.32 -21.95 6.23
N GLY A 183 5.93 -22.36 7.35
CA GLY A 183 7.37 -22.42 7.53
C GLY A 183 7.95 -21.32 8.42
N GLU A 184 9.09 -21.60 9.02
CA GLU A 184 9.75 -20.74 10.01
C GLU A 184 10.22 -19.40 9.43
N GLN A 185 10.62 -19.38 8.17
CA GLN A 185 11.15 -18.20 7.47
C GLN A 185 10.10 -17.49 6.61
N ALA A 186 8.85 -17.44 7.07
CA ALA A 186 7.78 -16.73 6.40
C ALA A 186 7.90 -15.21 6.61
N TYR A 187 8.53 -14.54 5.65
CA TYR A 187 8.68 -13.08 5.57
C TYR A 187 8.29 -12.58 4.18
N GLY A 188 7.94 -11.31 4.05
CA GLY A 188 7.66 -10.72 2.74
C GLY A 188 8.80 -10.90 1.73
N SER A 189 10.05 -10.84 2.20
CA SER A 189 11.24 -11.04 1.36
C SER A 189 11.42 -12.48 0.86
N THR A 190 10.94 -13.48 1.61
CA THR A 190 11.13 -14.91 1.29
C THR A 190 9.94 -15.52 0.57
N VAL A 191 8.72 -15.01 0.78
CA VAL A 191 7.52 -15.60 0.19
C VAL A 191 6.82 -14.72 -0.86
N ALA A 192 6.79 -13.39 -0.68
CA ALA A 192 6.11 -12.49 -1.60
C ALA A 192 7.03 -11.92 -2.71
N VAL A 193 8.28 -11.59 -2.38
CA VAL A 193 9.26 -11.06 -3.35
C VAL A 193 9.53 -12.03 -4.51
N PRO A 194 9.74 -13.35 -4.30
CA PRO A 194 9.95 -14.27 -5.41
C PRO A 194 8.77 -14.36 -6.38
N VAL A 195 7.54 -14.28 -5.86
CA VAL A 195 6.33 -14.26 -6.69
C VAL A 195 6.24 -12.97 -7.51
N ALA A 196 6.49 -11.82 -6.86
CA ALA A 196 6.49 -10.53 -7.55
C ALA A 196 7.53 -10.46 -8.68
N LYS A 197 8.65 -11.18 -8.56
CA LYS A 197 9.67 -11.26 -9.61
C LYS A 197 9.22 -12.03 -10.86
N GLN A 198 8.28 -12.96 -10.70
CA GLN A 198 7.76 -13.77 -11.82
C GLN A 198 6.67 -13.05 -12.63
N ILE A 199 6.07 -12.03 -12.06
CA ILE A 199 5.07 -11.17 -12.71
C ILE A 199 5.76 -10.10 -13.55
#